data_92e7ed6cf614b718d8492de437944d58
#
_entry.id   92e7ed6cf614b718d8492de437944d58
#
_cell.length_a   1.000
_cell.length_b   1.000
_cell.length_c   1.000
_cell.angle_alpha   90.00
_cell.angle_beta   90.00
_cell.angle_gamma   90.00
#
_symmetry.space_group_name_H-M   'P 1'
#
loop_
_entity.id
_entity.type
_entity.pdbx_description
1 polymer ?
#
loop_
_entity_poly.entity_id
_entity_poly.type
_entity_poly.pdbx_seq_one_letter_code
_entity_poly.pdbx_strand_id
1 'polypeptide(L)'
;MARVRYGARSLDELRNREVEATKVDTWATTLVATYETDPEAIKAVLPPPLSAPAEPLVRVTVATVDVGRGYPIFGAGTFAVHARHEDVDGDYALVMPMTTEQAVVGGRETFGEPKKLAEIALVRDGDAVRGHFARMSTTFLEITGTVTGEMEPTPDRTRTSFYLKFLPSPTGKGFD
;
A
#
# COMPACT_ATOMS: atom_id res chain seq x y z
N MET A 1 0.59 32.18 -18.56
CA MET A 1 0.12 32.23 -17.17
C MET A 1 -0.63 30.94 -16.88
N ALA A 2 -0.16 30.15 -15.94
CA ALA A 2 -0.88 28.94 -15.50
C ALA A 2 -2.18 29.37 -14.81
N ARG A 3 -3.32 28.85 -15.28
CA ARG A 3 -4.63 29.14 -14.69
C ARG A 3 -4.88 28.11 -13.57
N VAL A 4 -4.88 28.55 -12.34
CA VAL A 4 -5.25 27.70 -11.22
C VAL A 4 -6.74 27.41 -11.32
N ARG A 5 -7.11 26.14 -11.39
CA ARG A 5 -8.52 25.68 -11.39
C ARG A 5 -8.83 25.04 -10.05
N TYR A 6 -9.83 25.58 -9.39
CA TYR A 6 -10.49 24.96 -8.23
C TYR A 6 -11.82 24.40 -8.71
N GLY A 7 -12.02 23.10 -8.61
CA GLY A 7 -13.27 22.45 -8.98
C GLY A 7 -13.09 21.06 -9.59
N ALA A 8 -14.21 20.39 -9.86
CA ALA A 8 -14.23 19.09 -10.48
C ALA A 8 -13.62 19.13 -11.88
N ARG A 9 -12.86 18.10 -12.22
CA ARG A 9 -12.30 17.92 -13.55
C ARG A 9 -13.37 17.35 -14.50
N SER A 10 -13.26 17.70 -15.78
CA SER A 10 -14.11 17.08 -16.79
C SER A 10 -13.75 15.59 -16.97
N LEU A 11 -14.67 14.79 -17.50
CA LEU A 11 -14.43 13.38 -17.82
C LEU A 11 -13.26 13.18 -18.79
N ASP A 12 -13.05 14.12 -19.72
CA ASP A 12 -11.94 14.04 -20.67
C ASP A 12 -10.59 14.33 -19.99
N GLU A 13 -10.54 15.25 -19.04
CA GLU A 13 -9.36 15.49 -18.23
C GLU A 13 -9.02 14.28 -17.33
N LEU A 14 -10.01 13.54 -16.83
CA LEU A 14 -9.81 12.31 -16.08
C LEU A 14 -9.28 11.18 -16.97
N ARG A 15 -9.87 10.98 -18.17
CA ARG A 15 -9.41 9.99 -19.16
C ARG A 15 -7.98 10.25 -19.61
N ASN A 16 -7.61 11.50 -19.85
CA ASN A 16 -6.24 11.85 -20.20
C ASN A 16 -5.24 11.52 -19.10
N ARG A 17 -5.62 11.64 -17.82
CA ARG A 17 -4.78 11.20 -16.70
C ARG A 17 -4.56 9.69 -16.66
N GLU A 18 -5.59 8.90 -16.95
CA GLU A 18 -5.48 7.44 -17.04
C GLU A 18 -4.50 7.04 -18.16
N VAL A 19 -4.63 7.65 -19.34
CA VAL A 19 -3.72 7.41 -20.46
C VAL A 19 -2.29 7.87 -20.15
N GLU A 20 -2.11 8.96 -19.42
CA GLU A 20 -0.77 9.40 -18.99
C GLU A 20 -0.20 8.50 -17.90
N ALA A 21 -1.00 8.00 -16.98
CA ALA A 21 -0.57 7.07 -15.96
C ALA A 21 -0.04 5.75 -16.54
N THR A 22 -0.63 5.26 -17.63
CA THR A 22 -0.17 4.05 -18.34
C THR A 22 1.17 4.21 -19.05
N LYS A 23 1.67 5.44 -19.22
CA LYS A 23 2.96 5.75 -19.86
C LYS A 23 4.12 5.92 -18.89
N VAL A 24 3.90 5.66 -17.60
CA VAL A 24 4.93 5.80 -16.57
C VAL A 24 5.56 4.44 -16.34
N ASP A 25 6.84 4.31 -16.67
CA ASP A 25 7.64 3.16 -16.27
C ASP A 25 7.93 3.28 -14.76
N THR A 26 7.17 2.57 -13.96
CA THR A 26 7.38 2.49 -12.51
C THR A 26 8.10 1.20 -12.19
N TRP A 27 9.23 1.30 -11.51
CA TRP A 27 9.99 0.18 -11.01
C TRP A 27 9.92 0.12 -9.48
N ALA A 28 9.84 -1.07 -8.93
CA ALA A 28 9.92 -1.26 -7.50
C ALA A 28 10.79 -2.47 -7.17
N THR A 29 11.72 -2.28 -6.24
CA THR A 29 12.37 -3.39 -5.56
C THR A 29 11.60 -3.66 -4.29
N THR A 30 11.17 -4.91 -4.08
CA THR A 30 10.30 -5.25 -2.96
C THR A 30 10.83 -6.44 -2.17
N LEU A 31 10.65 -6.38 -0.85
CA LEU A 31 10.74 -7.52 0.06
C LEU A 31 9.34 -7.80 0.58
N VAL A 32 8.86 -9.01 0.34
CA VAL A 32 7.52 -9.43 0.77
C VAL A 32 7.64 -10.60 1.73
N ALA A 33 7.03 -10.48 2.89
CA ALA A 33 6.81 -11.57 3.82
C ALA A 33 5.32 -11.90 3.88
N THR A 34 5.00 -13.19 3.80
CA THR A 34 3.63 -13.69 3.97
C THR A 34 3.66 -14.80 5.01
N TYR A 35 2.75 -14.74 5.99
CA TYR A 35 2.66 -15.74 7.04
C TYR A 35 1.22 -15.92 7.52
N GLU A 36 0.92 -17.08 8.08
CA GLU A 36 -0.36 -17.37 8.71
C GLU A 36 -0.42 -16.77 10.12
N THR A 37 -1.62 -16.35 10.53
CA THR A 37 -1.89 -15.83 11.87
C THR A 37 -3.19 -16.44 12.43
N ASP A 38 -3.54 -16.04 13.65
CA ASP A 38 -4.81 -16.44 14.25
C ASP A 38 -6.00 -15.87 13.43
N PRO A 39 -6.94 -16.72 12.97
CA PRO A 39 -8.14 -16.27 12.27
C PRO A 39 -8.97 -15.23 13.06
N GLU A 40 -9.00 -15.33 14.38
CA GLU A 40 -9.74 -14.38 15.23
C GLU A 40 -9.04 -13.01 15.26
N ALA A 41 -7.70 -12.96 15.13
CA ALA A 41 -6.98 -11.70 14.99
C ALA A 41 -7.35 -10.98 13.67
N ILE A 42 -7.48 -11.73 12.57
CA ILE A 42 -7.92 -11.15 11.29
C ILE A 42 -9.36 -10.64 11.39
N LYS A 43 -10.27 -11.43 11.95
CA LYS A 43 -11.67 -11.00 12.14
C LYS A 43 -11.79 -9.74 12.99
N ALA A 44 -10.93 -9.59 13.99
CA ALA A 44 -10.96 -8.44 14.90
C ALA A 44 -10.54 -7.12 14.23
N VAL A 45 -9.77 -7.17 13.13
CA VAL A 45 -9.24 -5.97 12.45
C VAL A 45 -9.95 -5.65 11.14
N LEU A 46 -10.77 -6.57 10.63
CA LEU A 46 -11.52 -6.34 9.39
C LEU A 46 -12.80 -5.53 9.65
N PRO A 47 -12.97 -4.37 9.02
CA PRO A 47 -14.21 -3.63 9.11
C PRO A 47 -15.29 -4.22 8.20
N PRO A 48 -16.57 -4.14 8.55
CA PRO A 48 -17.65 -4.44 7.61
C PRO A 48 -17.55 -3.56 6.34
N PRO A 49 -17.84 -4.07 5.15
CA PRO A 49 -18.44 -5.39 4.83
C PRO A 49 -17.41 -6.51 4.59
N LEU A 50 -16.14 -6.30 4.92
CA LEU A 50 -15.09 -7.30 4.74
C LEU A 50 -15.25 -8.47 5.71
N SER A 51 -14.89 -9.66 5.27
CA SER A 51 -14.87 -10.89 6.06
C SER A 51 -13.50 -11.58 5.96
N ALA A 52 -13.19 -12.44 6.93
CA ALA A 52 -11.98 -13.24 6.92
C ALA A 52 -12.14 -14.39 5.91
N PRO A 53 -11.19 -14.59 4.98
CA PRO A 53 -11.16 -15.76 4.12
C PRO A 53 -10.71 -17.03 4.87
N ALA A 54 -10.73 -18.18 4.18
CA ALA A 54 -10.32 -19.45 4.78
C ALA A 54 -8.83 -19.48 5.19
N GLU A 55 -7.98 -18.76 4.45
CA GLU A 55 -6.55 -18.67 4.72
C GLU A 55 -6.24 -17.36 5.47
N PRO A 56 -5.93 -17.44 6.79
CA PRO A 56 -5.69 -16.26 7.61
C PRO A 56 -4.27 -15.71 7.43
N LEU A 57 -4.02 -15.08 6.30
CA LEU A 57 -2.68 -14.58 5.93
C LEU A 57 -2.49 -13.12 6.32
N VAL A 58 -1.27 -12.83 6.76
CA VAL A 58 -0.72 -11.48 6.86
C VAL A 58 0.33 -11.30 5.78
N ARG A 59 0.32 -10.14 5.15
CA ARG A 59 1.31 -9.75 4.16
C ARG A 59 1.97 -8.45 4.54
N VAL A 60 3.30 -8.47 4.55
CA VAL A 60 4.12 -7.29 4.77
C VAL A 60 4.95 -7.04 3.51
N THR A 61 4.90 -5.83 2.98
CA THR A 61 5.71 -5.42 1.84
C THR A 61 6.55 -4.22 2.22
N VAL A 62 7.85 -4.30 2.00
CA VAL A 62 8.79 -3.17 2.08
C VAL A 62 9.34 -2.94 0.70
N ALA A 63 9.24 -1.71 0.18
CA ALA A 63 9.60 -1.41 -1.19
C ALA A 63 10.39 -0.11 -1.32
N THR A 64 11.24 -0.08 -2.33
CA THR A 64 11.83 1.14 -2.91
C THR A 64 11.21 1.33 -4.28
N VAL A 65 10.60 2.48 -4.51
CA VAL A 65 9.81 2.77 -5.72
C VAL A 65 10.45 3.90 -6.51
N ASP A 66 10.66 3.65 -7.79
CA ASP A 66 11.06 4.64 -8.79
C ASP A 66 9.90 4.82 -9.79
N VAL A 67 9.31 5.99 -9.79
CA VAL A 67 8.23 6.33 -10.74
C VAL A 67 8.74 7.00 -12.02
N GLY A 68 10.05 7.08 -12.19
CA GLY A 68 10.68 7.70 -13.36
C GLY A 68 10.43 9.21 -13.46
N ARG A 69 10.70 9.78 -14.63
CA ARG A 69 10.47 11.20 -14.98
C ARG A 69 11.09 12.23 -14.02
N GLY A 70 12.21 11.87 -13.38
CA GLY A 70 12.92 12.77 -12.45
C GLY A 70 12.25 12.96 -11.08
N TYR A 71 11.25 12.16 -10.75
CA TYR A 71 10.73 12.09 -9.39
C TYR A 71 11.75 11.41 -8.48
N PRO A 72 11.91 11.87 -7.23
CA PRO A 72 12.76 11.18 -6.27
C PRO A 72 12.29 9.76 -6.00
N ILE A 73 13.24 8.82 -5.92
CA ILE A 73 12.97 7.47 -5.43
C ILE A 73 12.46 7.57 -3.99
N PHE A 74 11.43 6.80 -3.66
CA PHE A 74 10.85 6.82 -2.33
C PHE A 74 10.61 5.41 -1.78
N GLY A 75 10.58 5.31 -0.46
CA GLY A 75 10.20 4.09 0.25
C GLY A 75 8.69 3.99 0.38
N ALA A 76 8.18 2.79 0.18
CA ALA A 76 6.78 2.44 0.37
C ALA A 76 6.65 1.15 1.16
N GLY A 77 5.58 1.02 1.90
CA GLY A 77 5.32 -0.20 2.63
C GLY A 77 3.83 -0.48 2.79
N THR A 78 3.53 -1.74 3.10
CA THR A 78 2.18 -2.17 3.42
C THR A 78 2.23 -3.27 4.48
N PHE A 79 1.40 -3.13 5.49
CA PHE A 79 1.04 -4.22 6.39
C PHE A 79 -0.45 -4.49 6.18
N ALA A 80 -0.76 -5.65 5.64
CA ALA A 80 -2.11 -6.01 5.23
C ALA A 80 -2.51 -7.39 5.74
N VAL A 81 -3.79 -7.60 5.90
CA VAL A 81 -4.38 -8.89 6.21
C VAL A 81 -5.23 -9.37 5.04
N HIS A 82 -5.27 -10.67 4.85
CA HIS A 82 -6.12 -11.29 3.84
C HIS A 82 -7.59 -11.02 4.19
N ALA A 83 -8.37 -10.64 3.19
CA ALA A 83 -9.76 -10.23 3.34
C ALA A 83 -10.59 -10.70 2.15
N ARG A 84 -11.90 -10.81 2.36
CA ARG A 84 -12.88 -11.14 1.33
C ARG A 84 -14.02 -10.14 1.34
N HIS A 85 -14.42 -9.73 0.16
CA HIS A 85 -15.65 -8.99 -0.09
C HIS A 85 -16.47 -9.75 -1.14
N GLU A 86 -17.65 -10.20 -0.76
CA GLU A 86 -18.46 -11.09 -1.61
C GLU A 86 -17.64 -12.31 -2.07
N ASP A 87 -17.47 -12.50 -3.38
CA ASP A 87 -16.72 -13.60 -3.98
C ASP A 87 -15.26 -13.24 -4.32
N VAL A 88 -14.79 -12.05 -3.92
CA VAL A 88 -13.45 -11.57 -4.25
C VAL A 88 -12.55 -11.65 -3.03
N ASP A 89 -11.43 -12.38 -3.17
CA ASP A 89 -10.34 -12.38 -2.21
C ASP A 89 -9.31 -11.29 -2.53
N GLY A 90 -8.76 -10.69 -1.48
CA GLY A 90 -7.77 -9.64 -1.62
C GLY A 90 -7.07 -9.34 -0.30
N ASP A 91 -6.42 -8.19 -0.25
CA ASP A 91 -5.72 -7.73 0.96
C ASP A 91 -6.37 -6.43 1.47
N TYR A 92 -6.61 -6.34 2.77
CA TYR A 92 -7.00 -5.11 3.45
C TYR A 92 -5.80 -4.52 4.18
N ALA A 93 -5.38 -3.33 3.76
CA ALA A 93 -4.23 -2.66 4.35
C ALA A 93 -4.59 -2.02 5.70
N LEU A 94 -3.89 -2.40 6.76
CA LEU A 94 -4.01 -1.81 8.09
C LEU A 94 -3.17 -0.54 8.23
N VAL A 95 -1.99 -0.52 7.61
CA VAL A 95 -1.11 0.64 7.54
C VAL A 95 -0.25 0.58 6.28
N MET A 96 -0.04 1.74 5.67
CA MET A 96 0.81 1.92 4.50
C MET A 96 1.84 3.03 4.77
N PRO A 97 3.03 2.68 5.30
CA PRO A 97 4.11 3.65 5.48
C PRO A 97 4.64 4.16 4.15
N MET A 98 4.95 5.45 4.06
CA MET A 98 5.53 6.12 2.90
C MET A 98 6.60 7.11 3.36
N THR A 99 7.67 7.28 2.58
CA THR A 99 8.72 8.26 2.92
C THR A 99 8.43 9.65 2.39
N THR A 100 7.43 9.83 1.53
CA THR A 100 7.10 11.14 0.93
C THR A 100 5.67 11.57 1.23
N GLU A 101 5.51 12.86 1.47
CA GLU A 101 4.21 13.47 1.71
C GLU A 101 3.28 13.33 0.51
N GLN A 102 3.81 13.48 -0.71
CA GLN A 102 3.03 13.33 -1.94
C GLN A 102 2.36 11.94 -2.04
N ALA A 103 3.12 10.86 -1.75
CA ALA A 103 2.58 9.51 -1.76
C ALA A 103 1.50 9.34 -0.69
N VAL A 104 1.68 9.95 0.50
CA VAL A 104 0.69 9.93 1.57
C VAL A 104 -0.59 10.63 1.16
N VAL A 105 -0.49 11.90 0.75
CA VAL A 105 -1.65 12.72 0.38
C VAL A 105 -2.40 12.11 -0.79
N GLY A 106 -1.68 11.77 -1.88
CA GLY A 106 -2.30 11.20 -3.08
C GLY A 106 -3.11 9.92 -2.80
N GLY A 107 -2.56 8.99 -2.02
CA GLY A 107 -3.25 7.75 -1.71
C GLY A 107 -4.43 7.93 -0.76
N ARG A 108 -4.29 8.76 0.27
CA ARG A 108 -5.38 9.05 1.21
C ARG A 108 -6.55 9.75 0.54
N GLU A 109 -6.24 10.79 -0.24
CA GLU A 109 -7.29 11.61 -0.88
C GLU A 109 -7.97 10.89 -2.06
N THR A 110 -7.23 10.03 -2.77
CA THR A 110 -7.80 9.31 -3.93
C THR A 110 -8.55 8.05 -3.51
N PHE A 111 -7.92 7.19 -2.72
CA PHE A 111 -8.40 5.83 -2.45
C PHE A 111 -8.84 5.58 -1.00
N GLY A 112 -8.52 6.48 -0.07
CA GLY A 112 -8.71 6.22 1.36
C GLY A 112 -7.65 5.28 1.93
N GLU A 113 -6.49 5.14 1.29
CA GLU A 113 -5.40 4.29 1.76
C GLU A 113 -4.90 4.74 3.15
N PRO A 114 -4.64 3.82 4.10
CA PRO A 114 -4.21 4.16 5.46
C PRO A 114 -2.73 4.59 5.52
N LYS A 115 -2.35 5.51 4.62
CA LYS A 115 -0.97 5.98 4.47
C LYS A 115 -0.53 6.88 5.62
N LYS A 116 0.71 6.66 6.05
CA LYS A 116 1.39 7.44 7.09
C LYS A 116 2.82 7.76 6.65
N LEU A 117 3.29 8.97 6.97
CA LEU A 117 4.69 9.30 6.78
C LEU A 117 5.55 8.50 7.75
N ALA A 118 6.61 7.85 7.24
CA ALA A 118 7.50 7.00 8.00
C ALA A 118 8.89 6.94 7.37
N GLU A 119 9.86 6.46 8.12
CA GLU A 119 11.17 6.06 7.61
C GLU A 119 11.09 4.62 7.15
N ILE A 120 11.65 4.33 5.99
CA ILE A 120 11.62 2.99 5.37
C ILE A 120 13.01 2.71 4.82
N ALA A 121 13.56 1.55 5.14
CA ALA A 121 14.78 1.07 4.51
C ALA A 121 14.58 -0.36 4.03
N LEU A 122 15.15 -0.63 2.87
CA LEU A 122 15.30 -1.96 2.27
C LEU A 122 16.75 -2.13 1.87
N VAL A 123 17.43 -3.11 2.46
CA VAL A 123 18.84 -3.36 2.26
C VAL A 123 19.03 -4.82 1.87
N ARG A 124 19.90 -5.06 0.89
CA ARG A 124 20.41 -6.39 0.53
C ARG A 124 21.93 -6.36 0.61
N ASP A 125 22.50 -7.34 1.30
CA ASP A 125 23.95 -7.57 1.39
C ASP A 125 24.23 -9.05 1.06
N GLY A 126 24.66 -9.30 -0.16
CA GLY A 126 24.72 -10.66 -0.71
C GLY A 126 23.36 -11.33 -0.70
N ASP A 127 23.23 -12.41 0.06
CA ASP A 127 21.97 -13.15 0.23
C ASP A 127 21.15 -12.64 1.43
N ALA A 128 21.74 -11.86 2.33
CA ALA A 128 21.02 -11.29 3.46
C ALA A 128 20.13 -10.13 3.01
N VAL A 129 18.87 -10.13 3.44
CA VAL A 129 17.90 -9.05 3.16
C VAL A 129 17.30 -8.55 4.46
N ARG A 130 17.10 -7.24 4.54
CA ARG A 130 16.45 -6.59 5.67
C ARG A 130 15.59 -5.45 5.18
N GLY A 131 14.36 -5.39 5.68
CA GLY A 131 13.45 -4.27 5.48
C GLY A 131 12.84 -3.83 6.80
N HIS A 132 12.66 -2.51 7.00
CA HIS A 132 12.01 -2.03 8.21
C HIS A 132 11.19 -0.76 7.99
N PHE A 133 10.27 -0.53 8.91
CA PHE A 133 9.51 0.70 9.05
C PHE A 133 9.77 1.32 10.41
N ALA A 134 10.10 2.61 10.43
CA ALA A 134 10.23 3.37 11.65
C ALA A 134 9.40 4.66 11.59
N ARG A 135 8.87 5.08 12.72
CA ARG A 135 8.14 6.33 12.86
C ARG A 135 8.36 6.91 14.25
N MET A 136 8.56 8.23 14.33
CA MET A 136 8.81 8.92 15.59
C MET A 136 9.94 8.25 16.39
N SER A 137 11.05 7.93 15.69
CA SER A 137 12.24 7.28 16.24
C SER A 137 12.01 5.86 16.78
N THR A 138 10.88 5.23 16.45
CA THR A 138 10.57 3.86 16.86
C THR A 138 10.43 2.96 15.64
N THR A 139 11.27 1.92 15.54
CA THR A 139 11.06 0.85 14.57
C THR A 139 9.92 -0.03 15.07
N PHE A 140 8.82 -0.07 14.30
CA PHE A 140 7.64 -0.82 14.68
C PHE A 140 7.43 -2.10 13.86
N LEU A 141 8.22 -2.26 12.79
CA LEU A 141 8.23 -3.48 11.98
C LEU A 141 9.61 -3.68 11.37
N GLU A 142 10.09 -4.92 11.41
CA GLU A 142 11.32 -5.34 10.75
C GLU A 142 11.12 -6.73 10.15
N ILE A 143 11.65 -6.93 8.94
CA ILE A 143 11.74 -8.21 8.26
C ILE A 143 13.21 -8.47 7.98
N THR A 144 13.68 -9.65 8.33
CA THR A 144 15.01 -10.16 7.93
C THR A 144 14.85 -11.50 7.27
N GLY A 145 15.74 -11.81 6.33
CA GLY A 145 15.70 -13.08 5.62
C GLY A 145 17.00 -13.37 4.88
N THR A 146 17.06 -14.55 4.31
CA THR A 146 18.15 -14.98 3.43
C THR A 146 17.58 -15.46 2.12
N VAL A 147 18.10 -14.98 1.01
CA VAL A 147 17.76 -15.46 -0.33
C VAL A 147 18.34 -16.85 -0.51
N THR A 148 17.51 -17.84 -0.70
CA THR A 148 17.92 -19.26 -0.82
C THR A 148 17.84 -19.78 -2.24
N GLY A 149 17.30 -18.99 -3.18
CA GLY A 149 17.17 -19.37 -4.58
C GLY A 149 16.37 -18.34 -5.38
N GLU A 150 16.20 -18.64 -6.64
CA GLU A 150 15.37 -17.88 -7.57
C GLU A 150 14.04 -18.59 -7.77
N MET A 151 12.99 -17.81 -8.02
CA MET A 151 11.69 -18.33 -8.41
C MET A 151 11.43 -17.99 -9.87
N GLU A 152 10.78 -18.89 -10.59
CA GLU A 152 10.24 -18.56 -11.91
C GLU A 152 9.27 -17.36 -11.78
N PRO A 153 9.34 -16.43 -12.74
CA PRO A 153 8.40 -15.32 -12.76
C PRO A 153 6.97 -15.84 -12.75
N THR A 154 6.24 -15.51 -11.71
CA THR A 154 4.80 -15.82 -11.69
C THR A 154 4.08 -14.88 -12.65
N PRO A 155 3.13 -15.38 -13.47
CA PRO A 155 2.27 -14.51 -14.24
C PRO A 155 1.67 -13.45 -13.35
N ASP A 156 1.57 -12.23 -13.87
CA ASP A 156 1.01 -11.09 -13.15
C ASP A 156 -0.34 -11.49 -12.51
N ARG A 157 -0.30 -11.80 -11.22
CA ARG A 157 -1.50 -12.03 -10.45
C ARG A 157 -1.92 -10.68 -9.89
N THR A 158 -2.76 -10.00 -10.65
CA THR A 158 -3.41 -8.79 -10.17
C THR A 158 -4.08 -9.11 -8.83
N ARG A 159 -3.53 -8.56 -7.77
CA ARG A 159 -4.06 -8.75 -6.43
C ARG A 159 -5.02 -7.61 -6.10
N THR A 160 -6.22 -7.96 -5.69
CA THR A 160 -7.20 -6.98 -5.22
C THR A 160 -6.73 -6.39 -3.88
N SER A 161 -6.80 -5.07 -3.77
CA SER A 161 -6.61 -4.36 -2.50
C SER A 161 -7.91 -3.67 -2.13
N PHE A 162 -8.34 -3.87 -0.89
CA PHE A 162 -9.55 -3.25 -0.37
C PHE A 162 -9.21 -2.00 0.43
N TYR A 163 -9.87 -0.90 0.10
CA TYR A 163 -9.77 0.36 0.82
C TYR A 163 -11.16 0.90 1.12
N LEU A 164 -11.36 1.39 2.33
CA LEU A 164 -12.59 2.04 2.74
C LEU A 164 -12.32 3.54 2.92
N LYS A 165 -12.82 4.33 1.98
CA LYS A 165 -12.69 5.78 2.04
C LYS A 165 -13.88 6.37 2.77
N PHE A 166 -13.61 7.01 3.87
CA PHE A 166 -14.60 7.74 4.65
C PHE A 166 -13.98 8.98 5.28
N LEU A 167 -14.79 9.99 5.54
CA LEU A 167 -14.41 11.16 6.30
C LEU A 167 -15.22 11.17 7.61
N PRO A 168 -14.57 11.19 8.77
CA PRO A 168 -15.28 11.38 10.03
C PRO A 168 -15.99 12.75 10.02
N SER A 169 -17.25 12.79 10.42
CA SER A 169 -17.96 14.05 10.52
C SER A 169 -17.31 14.97 11.56
N PRO A 170 -17.13 16.26 11.29
CA PRO A 170 -16.59 17.21 12.25
C PRO A 170 -17.46 17.37 13.52
N THR A 171 -18.70 16.92 13.47
CA THR A 171 -19.58 16.89 14.64
C THR A 171 -19.30 15.72 15.60
N GLY A 172 -18.40 14.81 15.22
CA GLY A 172 -18.10 13.58 15.97
C GLY A 172 -19.21 12.53 15.90
N LYS A 173 -20.19 12.69 15.05
CA LYS A 173 -21.32 11.76 14.88
C LYS A 173 -21.34 11.19 13.45
N GLY A 174 -20.86 9.96 13.32
CA GLY A 174 -20.87 9.26 12.03
C GLY A 174 -19.82 9.78 11.04
N PHE A 175 -20.12 9.60 9.77
CA PHE A 175 -19.27 9.94 8.63
C PHE A 175 -20.04 10.83 7.67
N ASP A 176 -19.32 11.68 6.94
CA ASP A 176 -19.84 12.51 5.85
C ASP A 176 -19.69 11.77 4.52
#